data_b91ebbb760b4672a4982698acec596cd
#
_entry.id   b91ebbb760b4672a4982698acec596cd
#
_cell.length_a   1.000
_cell.length_b   1.000
_cell.length_c   1.000
_cell.angle_alpha   90.00
_cell.angle_beta   90.00
_cell.angle_gamma   90.00
#
_symmetry.space_group_name_H-M   'P 1'
#
loop_
_entity.id
_entity.type
_entity.pdbx_description
1 polymer ?
#
loop_
_entity_poly.entity_id
_entity_poly.type
_entity_poly.pdbx_seq_one_letter_code
_entity_poly.pdbx_strand_id
1 'polypeptide(L)'
;MKMETSRLILRQWKSEDFQPYAELCSDPHVMRYFLSPLSQQESFEQANKIQNLIAENGWGFWAVELKSTGQFIGFVGLHQQDENSGFPNAPFIEIGWRLSSEFWGQGYAPEAANKALEFAFKGLDAPSVYAFTALQNAPSQRVMLKIGMVDTKQNFNHPKVEKGHPLERHCLYKISKDSWCGI
;
A
#
# COMPACT_ATOMS: atom_id res chain seq x y z
N MET A 1 2.69 -0.04 17.67
CA MET A 1 1.41 -0.75 17.44
C MET A 1 1.68 -2.03 16.66
N LYS A 2 1.00 -3.12 16.95
CA LYS A 2 1.05 -4.41 16.27
C LYS A 2 -0.39 -4.86 16.00
N MET A 3 -0.69 -5.23 14.76
CA MET A 3 -1.98 -5.79 14.36
C MET A 3 -1.77 -7.19 13.81
N GLU A 4 -2.73 -8.06 14.03
CA GLU A 4 -2.62 -9.47 13.62
C GLU A 4 -3.84 -9.89 12.81
N THR A 5 -3.59 -10.76 11.85
CA THR A 5 -4.59 -11.53 11.10
C THR A 5 -4.41 -13.01 11.38
N SER A 6 -5.05 -13.89 10.62
CA SER A 6 -4.84 -15.34 10.75
C SER A 6 -3.40 -15.77 10.45
N ARG A 7 -2.77 -15.17 9.44
CA ARG A 7 -1.45 -15.59 8.93
C ARG A 7 -0.36 -14.53 9.06
N LEU A 8 -0.74 -13.25 9.30
CA LEU A 8 0.16 -12.10 9.19
C LEU A 8 0.23 -11.29 10.48
N ILE A 9 1.35 -10.58 10.62
CA ILE A 9 1.57 -9.53 11.58
C ILE A 9 1.87 -8.24 10.79
N LEU A 10 1.10 -7.18 11.04
CA LEU A 10 1.38 -5.83 10.57
C LEU A 10 1.99 -5.06 11.73
N ARG A 11 3.21 -4.57 11.57
CA ARG A 11 4.00 -3.98 12.66
C ARG A 11 4.87 -2.82 12.21
N GLN A 12 5.47 -2.14 13.19
CA GLN A 12 6.54 -1.19 12.93
C GLN A 12 7.73 -1.88 12.24
N TRP A 13 8.42 -1.15 11.38
CA TRP A 13 9.62 -1.59 10.71
C TRP A 13 10.77 -1.80 11.69
N LYS A 14 11.59 -2.80 11.42
CA LYS A 14 12.84 -3.11 12.11
C LYS A 14 14.01 -2.89 11.15
N SER A 15 15.21 -2.72 11.67
CA SER A 15 16.42 -2.61 10.83
C SER A 15 16.63 -3.82 9.93
N GLU A 16 16.25 -5.01 10.39
CA GLU A 16 16.36 -6.27 9.66
C GLU A 16 15.45 -6.34 8.42
N ASP A 17 14.39 -5.50 8.35
CA ASP A 17 13.48 -5.43 7.22
C ASP A 17 14.07 -4.67 6.02
N PHE A 18 15.07 -3.82 6.23
CA PHE A 18 15.58 -2.90 5.22
C PHE A 18 16.25 -3.62 4.07
N GLN A 19 17.05 -4.65 4.36
CA GLN A 19 17.72 -5.44 3.32
C GLN A 19 16.72 -6.24 2.47
N PRO A 20 15.79 -7.04 3.04
CA PRO A 20 14.74 -7.70 2.26
C PRO A 20 13.85 -6.72 1.48
N TYR A 21 13.61 -5.52 2.02
CA TYR A 21 12.87 -4.49 1.31
C TYR A 21 13.65 -3.96 0.09
N ALA A 22 14.95 -3.75 0.20
CA ALA A 22 15.76 -3.34 -0.93
C ALA A 22 15.81 -4.41 -2.03
N GLU A 23 15.89 -5.68 -1.67
CA GLU A 23 15.81 -6.81 -2.60
C GLU A 23 14.46 -6.81 -3.36
N LEU A 24 13.36 -6.63 -2.63
CA LEU A 24 12.01 -6.51 -3.19
C LEU A 24 11.91 -5.32 -4.16
N CYS A 25 12.45 -4.16 -3.79
CA CYS A 25 12.39 -2.94 -4.62
C CYS A 25 13.35 -2.96 -5.81
N SER A 26 14.36 -3.82 -5.82
CA SER A 26 15.26 -4.05 -6.95
C SER A 26 14.70 -5.05 -7.97
N ASP A 27 13.68 -5.83 -7.60
CA ASP A 27 13.05 -6.80 -8.49
C ASP A 27 12.21 -6.11 -9.59
N PRO A 28 12.61 -6.18 -10.88
CA PRO A 28 11.85 -5.56 -11.97
C PRO A 28 10.42 -6.10 -12.10
N HIS A 29 10.18 -7.34 -11.66
CA HIS A 29 8.86 -7.94 -11.69
C HIS A 29 7.92 -7.30 -10.68
N VAL A 30 8.40 -7.02 -9.48
CA VAL A 30 7.66 -6.27 -8.45
C VAL A 30 7.45 -4.83 -8.88
N MET A 31 8.49 -4.20 -9.42
CA MET A 31 8.52 -2.77 -9.73
C MET A 31 8.02 -2.40 -11.13
N ARG A 32 7.48 -3.35 -11.89
CA ARG A 32 7.07 -3.17 -13.30
C ARG A 32 6.01 -2.08 -13.55
N TYR A 33 5.28 -1.69 -12.51
CA TYR A 33 4.28 -0.59 -12.56
C TYR A 33 4.73 0.66 -11.82
N PHE A 34 6.01 0.76 -11.50
CA PHE A 34 6.70 1.94 -11.00
C PHE A 34 7.65 2.48 -12.07
N LEU A 35 8.13 3.70 -11.91
CA LEU A 35 8.99 4.35 -12.92
C LEU A 35 10.30 3.58 -13.13
N SER A 36 10.87 3.03 -12.08
CA SER A 36 12.07 2.20 -12.10
C SER A 36 12.16 1.34 -10.84
N PRO A 37 12.91 0.24 -10.85
CA PRO A 37 13.42 -0.37 -9.62
C PRO A 37 14.21 0.65 -8.80
N LEU A 38 14.27 0.46 -7.51
CA LEU A 38 15.03 1.31 -6.59
C LEU A 38 16.42 0.71 -6.33
N SER A 39 17.41 1.57 -6.21
CA SER A 39 18.71 1.21 -5.63
C SER A 39 18.56 0.83 -4.15
N GLN A 40 19.58 0.18 -3.59
CA GLN A 40 19.61 -0.14 -2.16
C GLN A 40 19.50 1.12 -1.31
N GLN A 41 20.22 2.17 -1.66
CA GLN A 41 20.19 3.44 -0.95
C GLN A 41 18.77 4.05 -0.96
N GLU A 42 18.14 4.17 -2.12
CA GLU A 42 16.78 4.71 -2.25
C GLU A 42 15.76 3.87 -1.47
N SER A 43 15.92 2.55 -1.47
CA SER A 43 15.06 1.65 -0.70
C SER A 43 15.23 1.85 0.80
N PHE A 44 16.44 2.02 1.28
CA PHE A 44 16.72 2.29 2.70
C PHE A 44 16.20 3.66 3.14
N GLU A 45 16.37 4.68 2.31
CA GLU A 45 15.80 6.02 2.56
C GLU A 45 14.27 5.97 2.62
N GLN A 46 13.63 5.22 1.71
CA GLN A 46 12.18 5.04 1.72
C GLN A 46 11.71 4.26 2.95
N ALA A 47 12.38 3.16 3.32
CA ALA A 47 12.06 2.37 4.51
C ALA A 47 12.19 3.21 5.80
N ASN A 48 13.27 3.98 5.90
CA ASN A 48 13.49 4.89 7.04
C ASN A 48 12.40 5.98 7.12
N LYS A 49 12.01 6.56 5.99
CA LYS A 49 10.91 7.53 5.94
C LYS A 49 9.60 6.92 6.40
N ILE A 50 9.27 5.72 5.94
CA ILE A 50 8.04 4.99 6.34
C ILE A 50 8.08 4.68 7.84
N GLN A 51 9.21 4.20 8.36
CA GLN A 51 9.40 3.91 9.78
C GLN A 51 9.18 5.15 10.65
N ASN A 52 9.74 6.30 10.24
CA ASN A 52 9.59 7.57 10.96
C ASN A 52 8.13 8.07 10.92
N LEU A 53 7.47 8.00 9.78
CA LEU A 53 6.05 8.38 9.67
C LEU A 53 5.15 7.54 10.59
N ILE A 54 5.42 6.25 10.73
CA ILE A 54 4.68 5.41 11.69
C ILE A 54 5.01 5.79 13.13
N ALA A 55 6.27 6.13 13.43
CA ALA A 55 6.67 6.57 14.78
C ALA A 55 5.99 7.89 15.18
N GLU A 56 5.85 8.82 14.22
CA GLU A 56 5.24 10.13 14.43
C GLU A 56 3.71 10.06 14.51
N ASN A 57 3.07 9.35 13.58
CA ASN A 57 1.62 9.33 13.43
C ASN A 57 0.93 8.18 14.19
N GLY A 58 1.68 7.16 14.60
CA GLY A 58 1.15 5.91 15.15
C GLY A 58 0.62 4.93 14.10
N TRP A 59 0.60 5.30 12.83
CA TRP A 59 0.12 4.49 11.70
C TRP A 59 0.82 4.87 10.39
N GLY A 60 0.73 3.99 9.39
CA GLY A 60 1.36 4.21 8.09
C GLY A 60 1.40 2.93 7.25
N PHE A 61 2.41 2.77 6.43
CA PHE A 61 2.68 1.54 5.68
C PHE A 61 3.44 0.55 6.59
N TRP A 62 2.72 -0.35 7.26
CA TRP A 62 3.28 -1.33 8.18
C TRP A 62 4.09 -2.40 7.44
N ALA A 63 5.19 -2.83 8.05
CA ALA A 63 5.88 -4.05 7.65
C ALA A 63 4.96 -5.24 7.87
N VAL A 64 4.89 -6.14 6.87
CA VAL A 64 4.11 -7.37 6.91
C VAL A 64 5.05 -8.55 7.15
N GLU A 65 4.78 -9.30 8.22
CA GLU A 65 5.54 -10.47 8.65
C GLU A 65 4.64 -11.72 8.61
N LEU A 66 5.16 -12.81 8.08
CA LEU A 66 4.49 -14.12 8.16
C LEU A 66 4.59 -14.69 9.58
N LYS A 67 3.46 -15.07 10.18
CA LYS A 67 3.44 -15.69 11.51
C LYS A 67 4.18 -17.03 11.56
N SER A 68 4.12 -17.80 10.48
CA SER A 68 4.70 -19.14 10.40
C SER A 68 6.22 -19.16 10.41
N THR A 69 6.87 -18.13 9.89
CA THR A 69 8.33 -18.08 9.67
C THR A 69 9.01 -16.89 10.31
N GLY A 70 8.26 -15.85 10.69
CA GLY A 70 8.82 -14.56 11.10
C GLY A 70 9.40 -13.73 9.93
N GLN A 71 9.19 -14.17 8.69
CA GLN A 71 9.77 -13.52 7.51
C GLN A 71 9.03 -12.24 7.15
N PHE A 72 9.78 -11.16 6.89
CA PHE A 72 9.28 -9.95 6.25
C PHE A 72 8.94 -10.26 4.79
N ILE A 73 7.74 -9.85 4.35
CA ILE A 73 7.26 -10.12 2.99
C ILE A 73 6.92 -8.84 2.20
N GLY A 74 7.09 -7.67 2.81
CA GLY A 74 6.78 -6.38 2.21
C GLY A 74 6.01 -5.47 3.15
N PHE A 75 5.25 -4.53 2.60
CA PHE A 75 4.41 -3.63 3.39
C PHE A 75 2.98 -3.58 2.89
N VAL A 76 2.06 -3.28 3.79
CA VAL A 76 0.67 -2.90 3.52
C VAL A 76 0.28 -1.84 4.54
N GLY A 77 -0.49 -0.83 4.14
CA GLY A 77 -0.96 0.14 5.10
C GLY A 77 -1.60 1.37 4.50
N LEU A 78 -1.56 2.44 5.26
CA LEU A 78 -2.28 3.68 5.01
C LEU A 78 -1.31 4.86 4.87
N HIS A 79 -1.71 5.86 4.10
CA HIS A 79 -0.98 7.11 3.96
C HIS A 79 -1.96 8.28 3.82
N GLN A 80 -1.64 9.41 4.45
CA GLN A 80 -2.41 10.63 4.27
C GLN A 80 -1.96 11.33 2.98
N GLN A 81 -2.88 11.51 2.06
CA GLN A 81 -2.67 12.39 0.91
C GLN A 81 -3.24 13.77 1.25
N ASP A 82 -2.36 14.76 1.28
CA ASP A 82 -2.70 16.14 1.62
C ASP A 82 -3.37 16.89 0.47
N GLU A 83 -4.00 18.02 0.76
CA GLU A 83 -4.65 18.89 -0.22
C GLU A 83 -3.74 19.28 -1.40
N ASN A 84 -2.43 19.46 -1.11
CA ASN A 84 -1.44 19.86 -2.10
C ASN A 84 -0.76 18.68 -2.82
N SER A 85 -1.24 17.46 -2.60
CA SER A 85 -0.65 16.25 -3.21
C SER A 85 -0.83 16.15 -4.72
N GLY A 86 -1.77 16.92 -5.29
CA GLY A 86 -2.11 16.93 -6.71
C GLY A 86 -3.03 15.76 -7.14
N PHE A 87 -3.43 14.90 -6.21
CA PHE A 87 -4.38 13.81 -6.50
C PHE A 87 -5.82 14.31 -6.54
N PRO A 88 -6.68 13.75 -7.41
CA PRO A 88 -8.10 14.07 -7.40
C PRO A 88 -8.74 13.65 -6.07
N ASN A 89 -9.67 14.46 -5.58
CA ASN A 89 -10.39 14.27 -4.31
C ASN A 89 -9.52 14.37 -3.04
N ALA A 90 -8.26 14.81 -3.13
CA ALA A 90 -7.47 15.07 -1.92
C ALA A 90 -8.10 16.23 -1.08
N PRO A 91 -7.97 16.20 0.27
CA PRO A 91 -7.22 15.23 1.05
C PRO A 91 -7.99 13.92 1.27
N PHE A 92 -7.27 12.80 1.36
CA PHE A 92 -7.86 11.49 1.66
C PHE A 92 -6.83 10.54 2.29
N ILE A 93 -7.33 9.48 2.93
CA ILE A 93 -6.49 8.34 3.34
C ILE A 93 -6.36 7.37 2.16
N GLU A 94 -5.12 7.15 1.75
CA GLU A 94 -4.73 6.12 0.77
C GLU A 94 -4.48 4.79 1.47
N ILE A 95 -4.88 3.69 0.85
CA ILE A 95 -4.37 2.35 1.17
C ILE A 95 -3.45 1.87 0.05
N GLY A 96 -2.29 1.30 0.43
CA GLY A 96 -1.31 0.79 -0.52
C GLY A 96 -0.62 -0.48 -0.02
N TRP A 97 0.00 -1.20 -0.96
CA TRP A 97 0.76 -2.43 -0.70
C TRP A 97 1.89 -2.64 -1.69
N ARG A 98 2.94 -3.29 -1.23
CA ARG A 98 4.03 -3.83 -2.04
C ARG A 98 4.56 -5.07 -1.33
N LEU A 99 4.37 -6.23 -1.94
CA LEU A 99 4.84 -7.52 -1.42
C LEU A 99 5.85 -8.14 -2.41
N SER A 100 6.80 -8.90 -1.88
CA SER A 100 7.71 -9.70 -2.69
C SER A 100 6.92 -10.67 -3.57
N SER A 101 7.38 -10.85 -4.81
CA SER A 101 6.71 -11.67 -5.83
C SER A 101 6.54 -13.14 -5.43
N GLU A 102 7.42 -13.65 -4.57
CA GLU A 102 7.33 -15.02 -4.00
C GLU A 102 6.04 -15.28 -3.21
N PHE A 103 5.43 -14.21 -2.68
CA PHE A 103 4.23 -14.29 -1.83
C PHE A 103 2.94 -13.92 -2.57
N TRP A 104 3.02 -13.67 -3.87
CA TRP A 104 1.84 -13.34 -4.67
C TRP A 104 0.95 -14.57 -4.89
N GLY A 105 -0.33 -14.31 -5.18
CA GLY A 105 -1.30 -15.38 -5.45
C GLY A 105 -1.81 -16.12 -4.21
N GLN A 106 -1.24 -15.90 -3.03
CA GLN A 106 -1.56 -16.59 -1.78
C GLN A 106 -2.60 -15.87 -0.91
N GLY A 107 -3.08 -14.71 -1.37
CA GLY A 107 -4.10 -13.93 -0.65
C GLY A 107 -3.57 -13.04 0.48
N TYR A 108 -2.26 -12.90 0.64
CA TYR A 108 -1.69 -12.07 1.71
C TYR A 108 -1.99 -10.58 1.57
N ALA A 109 -1.93 -10.03 0.35
CA ALA A 109 -2.22 -8.61 0.13
C ALA A 109 -3.66 -8.24 0.55
N PRO A 110 -4.73 -8.92 0.09
CA PRO A 110 -6.08 -8.62 0.56
C PRO A 110 -6.28 -8.90 2.05
N GLU A 111 -5.64 -9.93 2.64
CA GLU A 111 -5.71 -10.19 4.09
C GLU A 111 -5.15 -9.02 4.91
N ALA A 112 -3.95 -8.55 4.57
CA ALA A 112 -3.31 -7.42 5.24
C ALA A 112 -4.07 -6.11 4.99
N ALA A 113 -4.54 -5.90 3.74
CA ALA A 113 -5.29 -4.70 3.37
C ALA A 113 -6.63 -4.59 4.13
N ASN A 114 -7.34 -5.70 4.31
CA ASN A 114 -8.55 -5.70 5.14
C ASN A 114 -8.27 -5.32 6.59
N LYS A 115 -7.13 -5.74 7.14
CA LYS A 115 -6.72 -5.33 8.49
C LYS A 115 -6.38 -3.85 8.57
N ALA A 116 -5.76 -3.30 7.52
CA ALA A 116 -5.51 -1.87 7.40
C ALA A 116 -6.82 -1.06 7.26
N LEU A 117 -7.80 -1.54 6.49
CA LEU A 117 -9.14 -0.93 6.40
C LEU A 117 -9.88 -0.95 7.74
N GLU A 118 -9.80 -2.06 8.48
CA GLU A 118 -10.36 -2.12 9.85
C GLU A 118 -9.79 -1.01 10.72
N PHE A 119 -8.48 -0.80 10.67
CA PHE A 119 -7.83 0.28 11.40
C PHE A 119 -8.27 1.66 10.91
N ALA A 120 -8.38 1.87 9.60
CA ALA A 120 -8.84 3.14 9.03
C ALA A 120 -10.26 3.49 9.51
N PHE A 121 -11.18 2.52 9.51
CA PHE A 121 -12.58 2.78 9.84
C PHE A 121 -12.88 2.76 11.33
N LYS A 122 -12.21 1.91 12.12
CA LYS A 122 -12.45 1.81 13.58
C LYS A 122 -11.48 2.66 14.41
N GLY A 123 -10.23 2.77 13.95
CA GLY A 123 -9.17 3.49 14.68
C GLY A 123 -9.08 4.96 14.33
N LEU A 124 -9.15 5.30 13.03
CA LEU A 124 -9.06 6.68 12.56
C LEU A 124 -10.43 7.34 12.29
N ASP A 125 -11.51 6.59 12.38
CA ASP A 125 -12.86 7.05 12.04
C ASP A 125 -12.98 7.63 10.63
N ALA A 126 -12.17 7.12 9.70
CA ALA A 126 -12.12 7.62 8.33
C ALA A 126 -13.47 7.43 7.63
N PRO A 127 -14.03 8.44 6.93
CA PRO A 127 -15.30 8.29 6.21
C PRO A 127 -15.14 7.42 4.96
N SER A 128 -13.94 7.40 4.38
CA SER A 128 -13.62 6.62 3.20
C SER A 128 -12.11 6.43 3.05
N VAL A 129 -11.72 5.39 2.29
CA VAL A 129 -10.33 5.10 1.92
C VAL A 129 -10.24 4.97 0.41
N TYR A 130 -9.16 5.49 -0.16
CA TYR A 130 -8.90 5.45 -1.59
C TYR A 130 -7.67 4.59 -1.89
N ALA A 131 -7.61 4.05 -3.10
CA ALA A 131 -6.43 3.42 -3.67
C ALA A 131 -6.30 3.80 -5.14
N PHE A 132 -5.09 3.92 -5.63
CA PHE A 132 -4.83 4.20 -7.03
C PHE A 132 -3.66 3.38 -7.54
N THR A 133 -3.65 3.13 -8.83
CA THR A 133 -2.55 2.43 -9.50
C THR A 133 -2.59 2.72 -11.01
N ALA A 134 -1.48 2.45 -11.70
CA ALA A 134 -1.44 2.54 -13.16
C ALA A 134 -2.54 1.66 -13.79
N LEU A 135 -3.17 2.11 -14.85
CA LEU A 135 -4.27 1.39 -15.51
C LEU A 135 -3.90 -0.03 -15.92
N GLN A 136 -2.63 -0.27 -16.25
CA GLN A 136 -2.14 -1.59 -16.65
C GLN A 136 -1.96 -2.56 -15.47
N ASN A 137 -1.98 -2.06 -14.22
CA ASN A 137 -1.74 -2.88 -13.02
C ASN A 137 -3.00 -3.67 -12.62
N ALA A 138 -3.39 -4.63 -13.44
CA ALA A 138 -4.51 -5.51 -13.16
C ALA A 138 -4.37 -6.32 -11.84
N PRO A 139 -3.18 -6.81 -11.43
CA PRO A 139 -3.02 -7.46 -10.13
C PRO A 139 -3.45 -6.59 -8.95
N SER A 140 -3.03 -5.32 -8.91
CA SER A 140 -3.41 -4.39 -7.83
C SER A 140 -4.92 -4.10 -7.84
N GLN A 141 -5.50 -3.89 -9.02
CA GLN A 141 -6.95 -3.67 -9.15
C GLN A 141 -7.76 -4.88 -8.66
N ARG A 142 -7.29 -6.11 -8.90
CA ARG A 142 -7.91 -7.32 -8.33
C ARG A 142 -7.88 -7.34 -6.80
N VAL A 143 -6.81 -6.86 -6.19
CA VAL A 143 -6.76 -6.71 -4.71
C VAL A 143 -7.78 -5.68 -4.25
N MET A 144 -7.84 -4.50 -4.90
CA MET A 144 -8.83 -3.46 -4.59
C MET A 144 -10.26 -4.00 -4.61
N LEU A 145 -10.62 -4.74 -5.67
CA LEU A 145 -11.94 -5.37 -5.78
C LEU A 145 -12.20 -6.41 -4.68
N LYS A 146 -11.19 -7.24 -4.35
CA LYS A 146 -11.31 -8.27 -3.31
C LYS A 146 -11.54 -7.71 -1.91
N ILE A 147 -11.07 -6.51 -1.63
CA ILE A 147 -11.29 -5.82 -0.35
C ILE A 147 -12.53 -4.91 -0.35
N GLY A 148 -13.37 -5.02 -1.39
CA GLY A 148 -14.66 -4.31 -1.48
C GLY A 148 -14.58 -2.88 -2.01
N MET A 149 -13.44 -2.47 -2.55
CA MET A 149 -13.33 -1.16 -3.20
C MET A 149 -14.04 -1.14 -4.54
N VAL A 150 -14.59 0.00 -4.92
CA VAL A 150 -15.23 0.22 -6.22
C VAL A 150 -14.44 1.22 -7.06
N ASP A 151 -14.38 0.99 -8.36
CA ASP A 151 -13.77 1.90 -9.30
C ASP A 151 -14.63 3.17 -9.43
N THR A 152 -14.05 4.32 -9.11
CA THR A 152 -14.74 5.61 -9.17
C THR A 152 -14.98 6.11 -10.59
N LYS A 153 -14.37 5.47 -11.60
CA LYS A 153 -14.35 5.91 -13.00
C LYS A 153 -13.64 7.25 -13.22
N GLN A 154 -12.95 7.75 -12.22
CA GLN A 154 -12.16 8.99 -12.28
C GLN A 154 -10.69 8.64 -12.57
N ASN A 155 -10.38 8.28 -13.81
CA ASN A 155 -9.00 8.09 -14.22
C ASN A 155 -8.28 9.45 -14.29
N PHE A 156 -7.05 9.50 -13.81
CA PHE A 156 -6.25 10.72 -13.71
C PHE A 156 -4.81 10.53 -14.16
N ASN A 157 -4.11 11.61 -14.42
CA ASN A 157 -2.67 11.58 -14.65
C ASN A 157 -1.96 11.72 -13.32
N HIS A 158 -1.08 10.77 -12.99
CA HIS A 158 -0.36 10.76 -11.72
C HIS A 158 0.57 11.99 -11.62
N PRO A 159 0.46 12.82 -10.57
CA PRO A 159 1.14 14.11 -10.51
C PRO A 159 2.68 14.02 -10.51
N LYS A 160 3.25 12.87 -10.15
CA LYS A 160 4.70 12.62 -10.11
C LYS A 160 5.21 11.83 -11.31
N VAL A 161 4.37 11.57 -12.31
CA VAL A 161 4.77 10.86 -13.53
C VAL A 161 4.80 11.85 -14.69
N GLU A 162 5.88 11.82 -15.46
CA GLU A 162 6.06 12.70 -16.61
C GLU A 162 4.95 12.51 -17.64
N LYS A 163 4.50 13.62 -18.21
CA LYS A 163 3.46 13.62 -19.23
C LYS A 163 3.88 12.80 -20.46
N GLY A 164 3.01 11.89 -20.88
CA GLY A 164 3.25 10.98 -22.00
C GLY A 164 3.93 9.67 -21.61
N HIS A 165 4.32 9.50 -20.34
CA HIS A 165 4.87 8.24 -19.88
C HIS A 165 3.80 7.13 -19.88
N PRO A 166 4.12 5.87 -20.27
CA PRO A 166 3.13 4.77 -20.31
C PRO A 166 2.39 4.53 -18.99
N LEU A 167 3.00 4.85 -17.84
CA LEU A 167 2.41 4.72 -16.50
C LEU A 167 1.77 6.01 -15.99
N GLU A 168 1.59 7.05 -16.82
CA GLU A 168 0.99 8.32 -16.39
C GLU A 168 -0.45 8.15 -15.94
N ARG A 169 -1.25 7.35 -16.68
CA ARG A 169 -2.68 7.18 -16.40
C ARG A 169 -2.91 6.17 -15.28
N HIS A 170 -3.64 6.62 -14.27
CA HIS A 170 -4.03 5.84 -13.10
C HIS A 170 -5.54 5.73 -12.98
N CYS A 171 -6.02 4.62 -12.42
CA CYS A 171 -7.37 4.47 -11.91
C CYS A 171 -7.43 4.87 -10.42
N LEU A 172 -8.62 5.26 -9.98
CA LEU A 172 -8.91 5.61 -8.59
C LEU A 172 -10.06 4.74 -8.08
N TYR A 173 -9.81 4.02 -7.01
CA TYR A 173 -10.79 3.18 -6.32
C TYR A 173 -11.11 3.77 -4.96
N LYS A 174 -12.31 3.49 -4.45
CA LYS A 174 -12.80 3.99 -3.16
C LYS A 174 -13.59 2.92 -2.43
N ILE A 175 -13.51 2.92 -1.10
CA ILE A 175 -14.44 2.24 -0.21
C ILE A 175 -14.87 3.21 0.88
N SER A 176 -16.17 3.28 1.17
CA SER A 176 -16.71 4.09 2.28
C SER A 176 -16.86 3.25 3.53
N LYS A 177 -16.85 3.91 4.69
CA LYS A 177 -17.11 3.26 5.98
C LYS A 177 -18.44 2.53 5.98
N ASP A 178 -19.50 3.13 5.41
CA ASP A 178 -20.85 2.56 5.36
C ASP A 178 -20.94 1.31 4.46
N SER A 179 -20.10 1.23 3.42
CA SER A 179 -20.05 0.06 2.51
C SER A 179 -19.10 -1.04 2.98
N TRP A 180 -18.27 -0.75 3.98
CA TRP A 180 -17.33 -1.72 4.53
C TRP A 180 -18.06 -2.71 5.47
N CYS A 181 -18.14 -3.97 5.05
CA CYS A 181 -18.90 -4.99 5.77
C CYS A 181 -18.21 -5.55 7.02
N GLY A 182 -16.94 -5.15 7.28
CA GLY A 182 -16.12 -5.77 8.33
C GLY A 182 -15.80 -7.25 8.01
N ILE A 183 -14.67 -7.73 8.44
CA ILE A 183 -14.33 -9.17 8.44
C ILE A 183 -14.29 -9.64 9.87
#